data_951691f376addf07829952734b27c029
#
_entry.id   951691f376addf07829952734b27c029
#
_cell.length_a   1.000
_cell.length_b   1.000
_cell.length_c   1.000
_cell.angle_alpha   90.00
_cell.angle_beta   90.00
_cell.angle_gamma   90.00
#
_symmetry.space_group_name_H-M   'P 1'
#
loop_
_entity.id
_entity.type
_entity.pdbx_description
1 polymer ?
#
loop_
_entity_poly.entity_id
_entity_poly.type
_entity_poly.pdbx_seq_one_letter_code
_entity_poly.pdbx_strand_id
1 'polypeptide(L)'
;MAGSTLILVYLAVVPVGTMLYASFHTGFLSADAHWSLANYARAFGDPAFYRLLGSTLVYGGGVALLALAAGFGLAFLYVRTDAPLRALGMTTAIVPLIVPGILNTVAWLFLASPRIGILNAVADALVHVRPFNVYSLPGMIFVQAMHVAPTAFIMAVATFTAMDPSMEEAAVASGAPNLVAFRRITLALARPAIVAAGLLVFVQTIASFEVPQLIGVPANVSVFTTQIYGMLQAFPPDYGGAAAMGGVVLVIAAAGVAFVNRLNRSGRTATVTGKAFRPRRIELGAMRPFAGGAIALFFFIAVVLPLAVLLWTSLLPGFEAPSLAALGHLGFTNYVKMWDYPLIRESLVNSAITSVSAGAIVTVLTAIVAYVTLKSRVPGVWLVDVLVSLPIAVPSILMGVGILFWYLVAPLPFHLYGTLALLIVGFVTIGIPYGMRYATSGLAQIRDELEEAAAVSGADWLTRFMRIYVPLLMPSLIAAFLTTVIVAFREISAAIFLYSQGTEVVAVAIFDLWSNGQYPAIAALGCVLVALLLALVALVQKLGGRIGIGGAA
;
A
#
# COMPACT_ATOMS: atom_id res chain seq x y z
N MET A 1 20.34 -0.68 22.35
CA MET A 1 19.28 -1.67 22.23
C MET A 1 18.05 -1.31 23.09
N ALA A 2 18.16 -1.14 24.42
CA ALA A 2 16.98 -0.84 25.25
C ALA A 2 16.17 0.37 24.76
N GLY A 3 16.81 1.50 24.44
CA GLY A 3 16.12 2.71 23.96
C GLY A 3 15.40 2.51 22.61
N SER A 4 16.04 1.85 21.65
CA SER A 4 15.41 1.56 20.35
C SER A 4 14.24 0.60 20.48
N THR A 5 14.38 -0.43 21.33
CA THR A 5 13.27 -1.37 21.62
C THR A 5 12.10 -0.65 22.28
N LEU A 6 12.35 0.25 23.21
CA LEU A 6 11.32 1.03 23.91
C LEU A 6 10.56 1.95 22.96
N ILE A 7 11.25 2.61 22.03
CA ILE A 7 10.63 3.41 20.97
C ILE A 7 9.74 2.53 20.06
N LEU A 8 10.25 1.35 19.65
CA LEU A 8 9.47 0.43 18.81
C LEU A 8 8.23 -0.12 19.54
N VAL A 9 8.35 -0.46 20.82
CA VAL A 9 7.19 -0.87 21.64
C VAL A 9 6.18 0.27 21.71
N TYR A 10 6.63 1.49 21.99
CA TYR A 10 5.75 2.64 22.06
C TYR A 10 5.01 2.89 20.73
N LEU A 11 5.71 2.84 19.60
CA LEU A 11 5.12 3.13 18.31
C LEU A 11 4.26 1.99 17.76
N ALA A 12 4.63 0.72 17.98
CA ALA A 12 3.95 -0.40 17.35
C ALA A 12 2.97 -1.13 18.30
N VAL A 13 3.32 -1.31 19.58
CA VAL A 13 2.51 -2.12 20.51
C VAL A 13 1.48 -1.28 21.24
N VAL A 14 1.86 -0.08 21.69
CA VAL A 14 0.96 0.76 22.48
C VAL A 14 -0.33 1.11 21.74
N PRO A 15 -0.32 1.55 20.46
CA PRO A 15 -1.56 1.83 19.73
C PRO A 15 -2.48 0.61 19.62
N VAL A 16 -1.93 -0.53 19.24
CA VAL A 16 -2.72 -1.77 19.13
C VAL A 16 -3.25 -2.20 20.49
N GLY A 17 -2.42 -2.11 21.53
CA GLY A 17 -2.82 -2.42 22.91
C GLY A 17 -3.93 -1.52 23.41
N THR A 18 -3.87 -0.22 23.11
CA THR A 18 -4.92 0.74 23.51
C THR A 18 -6.22 0.48 22.77
N MET A 19 -6.16 0.19 21.47
CA MET A 19 -7.35 -0.20 20.70
C MET A 19 -7.99 -1.47 21.30
N LEU A 20 -7.17 -2.50 21.59
CA LEU A 20 -7.69 -3.72 22.22
C LEU A 20 -8.22 -3.43 23.62
N TYR A 21 -7.55 -2.61 24.41
CA TYR A 21 -8.06 -2.19 25.71
C TYR A 21 -9.44 -1.52 25.60
N ALA A 22 -9.61 -0.58 24.66
CA ALA A 22 -10.89 0.09 24.41
C ALA A 22 -11.99 -0.89 24.00
N SER A 23 -11.68 -1.96 23.26
CA SER A 23 -12.64 -2.96 22.81
C SER A 23 -13.28 -3.76 23.98
N PHE A 24 -12.54 -3.89 25.10
CA PHE A 24 -13.00 -4.57 26.32
C PHE A 24 -13.52 -3.60 27.39
N HIS A 25 -13.75 -2.32 27.04
CA HIS A 25 -14.30 -1.33 27.96
C HIS A 25 -15.57 -0.71 27.40
N THR A 26 -16.62 -0.68 28.22
CA THR A 26 -17.77 0.20 28.00
C THR A 26 -17.46 1.57 28.59
N GLY A 27 -17.86 2.65 27.88
CA GLY A 27 -17.58 4.01 28.32
C GLY A 27 -16.10 4.38 28.28
N PHE A 28 -15.34 3.95 27.28
CA PHE A 28 -13.87 4.06 27.19
C PHE A 28 -13.29 5.45 27.53
N LEU A 29 -14.00 6.54 27.21
CA LEU A 29 -13.59 7.91 27.52
C LEU A 29 -14.40 8.54 28.67
N SER A 30 -15.24 7.76 29.36
CA SER A 30 -16.06 8.26 30.48
C SER A 30 -15.47 7.88 31.84
N ALA A 31 -15.89 8.59 32.89
CA ALA A 31 -15.51 8.26 34.26
C ALA A 31 -16.00 6.87 34.72
N ASP A 32 -17.07 6.36 34.09
CA ASP A 32 -17.69 5.06 34.40
C ASP A 32 -17.12 3.91 33.54
N ALA A 33 -15.92 4.09 32.95
CA ALA A 33 -15.28 3.06 32.14
C ALA A 33 -15.04 1.78 32.97
N HIS A 34 -15.58 0.65 32.52
CA HIS A 34 -15.38 -0.64 33.17
C HIS A 34 -15.16 -1.77 32.17
N TRP A 35 -14.46 -2.81 32.62
CA TRP A 35 -14.23 -4.01 31.84
C TRP A 35 -15.53 -4.72 31.47
N SER A 36 -15.74 -4.98 30.19
CA SER A 36 -16.95 -5.61 29.69
C SER A 36 -16.72 -6.28 28.34
N LEU A 37 -17.41 -7.38 28.08
CA LEU A 37 -17.54 -7.98 26.75
C LEU A 37 -18.74 -7.43 25.96
N ALA A 38 -19.44 -6.42 26.49
CA ALA A 38 -20.67 -5.91 25.91
C ALA A 38 -20.51 -5.40 24.47
N ASN A 39 -19.35 -4.81 24.12
CA ASN A 39 -19.07 -4.37 22.75
C ASN A 39 -19.04 -5.55 21.77
N TYR A 40 -18.41 -6.65 22.15
CA TYR A 40 -18.38 -7.88 21.36
C TYR A 40 -19.75 -8.59 21.36
N ALA A 41 -20.43 -8.66 22.51
CA ALA A 41 -21.76 -9.26 22.60
C ALA A 41 -22.76 -8.51 21.70
N ARG A 42 -22.72 -7.17 21.69
CA ARG A 42 -23.53 -6.33 20.81
C ARG A 42 -23.19 -6.58 19.34
N ALA A 43 -21.88 -6.61 19.00
CA ALA A 43 -21.43 -6.85 17.64
C ALA A 43 -21.87 -8.22 17.13
N PHE A 44 -21.58 -9.30 17.85
CA PHE A 44 -21.92 -10.66 17.42
C PHE A 44 -23.42 -10.99 17.54
N GLY A 45 -24.16 -10.27 18.35
CA GLY A 45 -25.62 -10.40 18.47
C GLY A 45 -26.39 -9.73 17.32
N ASP A 46 -25.75 -8.83 16.56
CA ASP A 46 -26.39 -8.12 15.45
C ASP A 46 -26.23 -8.91 14.13
N PRO A 47 -27.35 -9.30 13.46
CA PRO A 47 -27.28 -9.92 12.14
C PRO A 47 -26.54 -9.07 11.08
N ALA A 48 -26.48 -7.74 11.26
CA ALA A 48 -25.74 -6.85 10.36
C ALA A 48 -24.23 -7.13 10.40
N PHE A 49 -23.69 -7.58 11.53
CA PHE A 49 -22.28 -7.97 11.65
C PHE A 49 -21.90 -9.09 10.68
N TYR A 50 -22.74 -10.12 10.54
CA TYR A 50 -22.45 -11.24 9.65
C TYR A 50 -22.53 -10.85 8.17
N ARG A 51 -23.41 -9.91 7.82
CA ARG A 51 -23.41 -9.31 6.47
C ARG A 51 -22.15 -8.51 6.22
N LEU A 52 -21.71 -7.70 7.19
CA LEU A 52 -20.48 -6.93 7.15
C LEU A 52 -19.25 -7.84 6.99
N LEU A 53 -19.18 -8.92 7.78
CA LEU A 53 -18.14 -9.94 7.68
C LEU A 53 -18.14 -10.59 6.30
N GLY A 54 -19.31 -11.02 5.81
CA GLY A 54 -19.47 -11.60 4.48
C GLY A 54 -19.02 -10.66 3.37
N SER A 55 -19.47 -9.40 3.39
CA SER A 55 -19.05 -8.37 2.42
C SER A 55 -17.54 -8.15 2.44
N THR A 56 -16.95 -8.07 3.64
CA THR A 56 -15.49 -7.86 3.80
C THR A 56 -14.70 -9.05 3.24
N LEU A 57 -15.12 -10.29 3.54
CA LEU A 57 -14.44 -11.49 3.06
C LEU A 57 -14.60 -11.67 1.54
N VAL A 58 -15.77 -11.40 0.98
CA VAL A 58 -16.01 -11.46 -0.48
C VAL A 58 -15.23 -10.36 -1.19
N TYR A 59 -15.21 -9.15 -0.64
CA TYR A 59 -14.40 -8.04 -1.17
C TYR A 59 -12.91 -8.39 -1.15
N GLY A 60 -12.36 -8.76 0.01
CA GLY A 60 -10.95 -9.11 0.15
C GLY A 60 -10.53 -10.31 -0.69
N GLY A 61 -11.35 -11.37 -0.69
CA GLY A 61 -11.10 -12.59 -1.48
C GLY A 61 -11.22 -12.35 -2.99
N GLY A 62 -12.23 -11.61 -3.42
CA GLY A 62 -12.44 -11.25 -4.82
C GLY A 62 -11.30 -10.39 -5.38
N VAL A 63 -10.86 -9.40 -4.61
CA VAL A 63 -9.70 -8.57 -4.97
C VAL A 63 -8.43 -9.40 -5.03
N ALA A 64 -8.17 -10.25 -4.03
CA ALA A 64 -6.99 -11.11 -4.02
C ALA A 64 -6.96 -12.03 -5.25
N LEU A 65 -8.09 -12.66 -5.58
CA LEU A 65 -8.19 -13.55 -6.74
C LEU A 65 -7.92 -12.79 -8.05
N LEU A 66 -8.57 -11.64 -8.26
CA LEU A 66 -8.42 -10.85 -9.48
C LEU A 66 -7.01 -10.24 -9.61
N ALA A 67 -6.47 -9.70 -8.52
CA ALA A 67 -5.13 -9.13 -8.50
C ALA A 67 -4.03 -10.19 -8.69
N LEU A 68 -4.19 -11.40 -8.14
CA LEU A 68 -3.28 -12.52 -8.39
C LEU A 68 -3.34 -12.95 -9.85
N ALA A 69 -4.54 -13.13 -10.41
CA ALA A 69 -4.69 -13.52 -11.81
C ALA A 69 -4.02 -12.49 -12.75
N ALA A 70 -4.26 -11.21 -12.54
CA ALA A 70 -3.66 -10.12 -13.30
C ALA A 70 -2.15 -10.01 -13.06
N GLY A 71 -1.71 -9.96 -11.80
CA GLY A 71 -0.32 -9.75 -11.44
C GLY A 71 0.59 -10.93 -11.82
N PHE A 72 0.21 -12.17 -11.49
CA PHE A 72 0.97 -13.36 -11.87
C PHE A 72 0.93 -13.62 -13.38
N GLY A 73 -0.23 -13.37 -14.03
CA GLY A 73 -0.36 -13.48 -15.48
C GLY A 73 0.58 -12.51 -16.20
N LEU A 74 0.56 -11.23 -15.81
CA LEU A 74 1.44 -10.21 -16.38
C LEU A 74 2.92 -10.50 -16.09
N ALA A 75 3.26 -10.95 -14.88
CA ALA A 75 4.63 -11.32 -14.50
C ALA A 75 5.15 -12.53 -15.30
N PHE A 76 4.30 -13.51 -15.55
CA PHE A 76 4.63 -14.65 -16.40
C PHE A 76 4.96 -14.19 -17.83
N LEU A 77 4.12 -13.33 -18.42
CA LEU A 77 4.38 -12.76 -19.74
C LEU A 77 5.67 -11.94 -19.76
N TYR A 78 5.95 -11.18 -18.70
CA TYR A 78 7.13 -10.34 -18.58
C TYR A 78 8.44 -11.14 -18.44
N VAL A 79 8.48 -12.14 -17.55
CA VAL A 79 9.72 -12.86 -17.18
C VAL A 79 9.95 -14.07 -18.08
N ARG A 80 8.89 -14.86 -18.36
CA ARG A 80 8.99 -16.22 -18.88
C ARG A 80 8.68 -16.37 -20.37
N THR A 81 8.28 -15.27 -21.05
CA THR A 81 7.91 -15.33 -22.46
C THR A 81 8.66 -14.30 -23.32
N ASP A 82 8.55 -14.49 -24.64
CA ASP A 82 9.03 -13.55 -25.65
C ASP A 82 7.95 -12.54 -26.09
N ALA A 83 6.94 -12.29 -25.24
CA ALA A 83 5.84 -11.37 -25.52
C ALA A 83 6.36 -9.98 -25.94
N PRO A 84 5.78 -9.35 -26.98
CA PRO A 84 6.10 -7.96 -27.29
C PRO A 84 5.55 -7.03 -26.21
N LEU A 85 6.07 -5.79 -26.14
CA LEU A 85 5.66 -4.77 -25.18
C LEU A 85 5.86 -5.15 -23.69
N ARG A 86 6.61 -6.21 -23.39
CA ARG A 86 6.84 -6.66 -22.01
C ARG A 86 7.39 -5.57 -21.08
N ALA A 87 8.18 -4.61 -21.62
CA ALA A 87 8.68 -3.48 -20.83
C ALA A 87 7.54 -2.66 -20.20
N LEU A 88 6.35 -2.59 -20.85
CA LEU A 88 5.17 -1.96 -20.27
C LEU A 88 4.69 -2.67 -18.99
N GLY A 89 4.99 -3.97 -18.83
CA GLY A 89 4.64 -4.71 -17.61
C GLY A 89 5.23 -4.09 -16.35
N MET A 90 6.50 -3.67 -16.39
CA MET A 90 7.14 -2.99 -15.26
C MET A 90 6.54 -1.59 -15.04
N THR A 91 6.28 -0.83 -16.10
CA THR A 91 5.62 0.48 -16.00
C THR A 91 4.23 0.36 -15.41
N THR A 92 3.48 -0.68 -15.81
CA THR A 92 2.14 -0.99 -15.27
C THR A 92 2.18 -1.31 -13.77
N ALA A 93 3.28 -1.85 -13.27
CA ALA A 93 3.45 -2.09 -11.85
C ALA A 93 3.88 -0.82 -11.08
N ILE A 94 4.77 -0.03 -11.65
CA ILE A 94 5.35 1.11 -10.94
C ILE A 94 4.35 2.27 -10.84
N VAL A 95 3.66 2.62 -11.93
CA VAL A 95 2.79 3.83 -11.96
C VAL A 95 1.64 3.75 -10.95
N PRO A 96 0.82 2.68 -10.87
CA PRO A 96 -0.26 2.62 -9.87
C PRO A 96 0.25 2.56 -8.43
N LEU A 97 1.48 2.07 -8.20
CA LEU A 97 2.10 2.12 -6.87
C LEU A 97 2.48 3.54 -6.44
N ILE A 98 2.67 4.46 -7.39
CA ILE A 98 3.00 5.86 -7.12
C ILE A 98 1.72 6.67 -6.91
N VAL A 99 0.68 6.41 -7.71
CA VAL A 99 -0.60 7.11 -7.64
C VAL A 99 -1.31 6.80 -6.32
N PRO A 100 -1.74 7.81 -5.53
CA PRO A 100 -2.55 7.57 -4.33
C PRO A 100 -3.83 6.78 -4.64
N GLY A 101 -4.19 5.83 -3.75
CA GLY A 101 -5.37 4.98 -3.92
C GLY A 101 -6.66 5.78 -4.07
N ILE A 102 -6.78 6.88 -3.34
CA ILE A 102 -7.94 7.77 -3.44
C ILE A 102 -8.07 8.41 -4.83
N LEU A 103 -6.97 8.84 -5.46
CA LEU A 103 -7.01 9.38 -6.82
C LEU A 103 -7.38 8.32 -7.85
N ASN A 104 -6.86 7.09 -7.70
CA ASN A 104 -7.25 5.97 -8.55
C ASN A 104 -8.75 5.68 -8.42
N THR A 105 -9.28 5.70 -7.19
CA THR A 105 -10.71 5.49 -6.92
C THR A 105 -11.56 6.58 -7.58
N VAL A 106 -11.19 7.86 -7.40
CA VAL A 106 -11.88 9.00 -8.03
C VAL A 106 -11.83 8.92 -9.56
N ALA A 107 -10.68 8.53 -10.13
CA ALA A 107 -10.57 8.33 -11.58
C ALA A 107 -11.55 7.27 -12.10
N TRP A 108 -11.69 6.14 -11.39
CA TRP A 108 -12.67 5.11 -11.76
C TRP A 108 -14.13 5.56 -11.56
N LEU A 109 -14.39 6.43 -10.59
CA LEU A 109 -15.71 7.07 -10.44
C LEU A 109 -16.02 7.97 -11.63
N PHE A 110 -15.07 8.75 -12.13
CA PHE A 110 -15.21 9.56 -13.34
C PHE A 110 -15.37 8.70 -14.61
N LEU A 111 -14.75 7.51 -14.66
CA LEU A 111 -14.84 6.61 -15.80
C LEU A 111 -16.14 5.82 -15.82
N ALA A 112 -16.54 5.20 -14.70
CA ALA A 112 -17.54 4.13 -14.69
C ALA A 112 -18.77 4.41 -13.81
N SER A 113 -18.98 5.67 -13.37
CA SER A 113 -20.22 6.07 -12.70
C SER A 113 -21.43 5.89 -13.63
N PRO A 114 -22.58 5.36 -13.15
CA PRO A 114 -23.76 5.12 -13.98
C PRO A 114 -24.33 6.37 -14.65
N ARG A 115 -24.26 7.51 -13.96
CA ARG A 115 -24.89 8.76 -14.42
C ARG A 115 -23.94 9.65 -15.21
N ILE A 116 -22.71 9.81 -14.71
CA ILE A 116 -21.75 10.78 -15.22
C ILE A 116 -20.51 10.14 -15.86
N GLY A 117 -20.33 8.80 -15.74
CA GLY A 117 -19.12 8.12 -16.18
C GLY A 117 -18.84 8.28 -17.67
N ILE A 118 -17.59 8.65 -18.01
CA ILE A 118 -17.17 8.87 -19.41
C ILE A 118 -17.34 7.60 -20.25
N LEU A 119 -17.05 6.40 -19.70
CA LEU A 119 -17.24 5.14 -20.41
C LEU A 119 -18.71 4.89 -20.75
N ASN A 120 -19.63 5.29 -19.87
CA ASN A 120 -21.06 5.21 -20.14
C ASN A 120 -21.52 6.26 -21.16
N ALA A 121 -20.96 7.46 -21.11
CA ALA A 121 -21.28 8.49 -22.12
C ALA A 121 -20.81 8.06 -23.51
N VAL A 122 -19.64 7.48 -23.63
CA VAL A 122 -19.12 6.93 -24.91
C VAL A 122 -19.94 5.72 -25.38
N ALA A 123 -20.28 4.80 -24.48
CA ALA A 123 -21.11 3.64 -24.84
C ALA A 123 -22.52 4.04 -25.26
N ASP A 124 -23.11 5.02 -24.58
CA ASP A 124 -24.44 5.57 -24.94
C ASP A 124 -24.43 6.25 -26.31
N ALA A 125 -23.37 6.99 -26.62
CA ALA A 125 -23.21 7.61 -27.95
C ALA A 125 -22.99 6.60 -29.09
N LEU A 126 -22.41 5.44 -28.83
CA LEU A 126 -22.07 4.43 -29.84
C LEU A 126 -23.18 3.37 -30.01
N VAL A 127 -23.74 2.88 -28.91
CA VAL A 127 -24.61 1.69 -28.87
C VAL A 127 -25.87 1.90 -28.01
N HIS A 128 -26.14 3.12 -27.55
CA HIS A 128 -27.30 3.51 -26.74
C HIS A 128 -27.49 2.67 -25.46
N VAL A 129 -26.38 2.26 -24.81
CA VAL A 129 -26.42 1.53 -23.54
C VAL A 129 -25.44 2.14 -22.53
N ARG A 130 -25.75 1.99 -21.25
CA ARG A 130 -24.88 2.41 -20.13
C ARG A 130 -24.53 1.21 -19.26
N PRO A 131 -23.58 0.37 -19.71
CA PRO A 131 -23.34 -0.93 -19.08
C PRO A 131 -22.52 -0.86 -17.79
N PHE A 132 -21.82 0.26 -17.54
CA PHE A 132 -20.87 0.34 -16.43
C PHE A 132 -21.54 0.88 -15.17
N ASN A 133 -21.40 0.15 -14.07
CA ASN A 133 -21.81 0.61 -12.74
C ASN A 133 -20.71 0.28 -11.72
N VAL A 134 -19.89 1.29 -11.41
CA VAL A 134 -18.83 1.16 -10.42
C VAL A 134 -19.40 1.04 -9.00
N TYR A 135 -20.58 1.61 -8.73
CA TYR A 135 -21.23 1.52 -7.40
C TYR A 135 -21.86 0.14 -7.18
N SER A 136 -20.99 -0.84 -7.01
CA SER A 136 -21.35 -2.23 -6.77
C SER A 136 -20.19 -2.98 -6.12
N LEU A 137 -20.45 -4.12 -5.49
CA LEU A 137 -19.38 -4.96 -4.95
C LEU A 137 -18.40 -5.45 -6.03
N PRO A 138 -18.85 -5.89 -7.23
CA PRO A 138 -17.91 -6.17 -8.35
C PRO A 138 -17.10 -4.95 -8.78
N GLY A 139 -17.69 -3.75 -8.80
CA GLY A 139 -16.99 -2.50 -9.10
C GLY A 139 -15.91 -2.19 -8.06
N MET A 140 -16.22 -2.34 -6.76
CA MET A 140 -15.23 -2.23 -5.68
C MET A 140 -14.08 -3.22 -5.86
N ILE A 141 -14.39 -4.49 -6.14
CA ILE A 141 -13.40 -5.55 -6.37
C ILE A 141 -12.50 -5.19 -7.54
N PHE A 142 -13.08 -4.76 -8.65
CA PHE A 142 -12.33 -4.39 -9.85
C PHE A 142 -11.38 -3.21 -9.60
N VAL A 143 -11.88 -2.09 -9.05
CA VAL A 143 -11.08 -0.89 -8.81
C VAL A 143 -9.94 -1.16 -7.85
N GLN A 144 -10.21 -1.85 -6.75
CA GLN A 144 -9.18 -2.22 -5.78
C GLN A 144 -8.17 -3.20 -6.38
N ALA A 145 -8.61 -4.19 -7.15
CA ALA A 145 -7.71 -5.15 -7.78
C ALA A 145 -6.75 -4.47 -8.76
N MET A 146 -7.20 -3.49 -9.56
CA MET A 146 -6.33 -2.71 -10.44
C MET A 146 -5.27 -1.93 -9.66
N HIS A 147 -5.63 -1.42 -8.48
CA HIS A 147 -4.70 -0.69 -7.61
C HIS A 147 -3.65 -1.59 -6.95
N VAL A 148 -4.02 -2.81 -6.51
CA VAL A 148 -3.11 -3.72 -5.76
C VAL A 148 -2.47 -4.81 -6.62
N ALA A 149 -2.89 -5.03 -7.86
CA ALA A 149 -2.27 -5.98 -8.78
C ALA A 149 -0.75 -5.79 -8.97
N PRO A 150 -0.20 -4.55 -8.95
CA PRO A 150 1.23 -4.31 -8.96
C PRO A 150 1.99 -5.01 -7.82
N THR A 151 1.42 -5.11 -6.63
CA THR A 151 2.04 -5.84 -5.52
C THR A 151 2.18 -7.33 -5.83
N ALA A 152 1.11 -7.94 -6.36
CA ALA A 152 1.14 -9.33 -6.81
C ALA A 152 2.13 -9.55 -7.97
N PHE A 153 2.21 -8.60 -8.92
CA PHE A 153 3.15 -8.63 -10.04
C PHE A 153 4.61 -8.63 -9.57
N ILE A 154 5.00 -7.73 -8.68
CA ILE A 154 6.39 -7.64 -8.18
C ILE A 154 6.79 -8.93 -7.46
N MET A 155 5.91 -9.48 -6.61
CA MET A 155 6.15 -10.76 -5.94
C MET A 155 6.28 -11.92 -6.94
N ALA A 156 5.45 -11.93 -7.97
CA ALA A 156 5.50 -12.93 -9.04
C ALA A 156 6.78 -12.81 -9.89
N VAL A 157 7.21 -11.58 -10.23
CA VAL A 157 8.48 -11.35 -10.95
C VAL A 157 9.66 -11.91 -10.16
N ALA A 158 9.76 -11.61 -8.87
CA ALA A 158 10.80 -12.17 -8.00
C ALA A 158 10.76 -13.71 -8.00
N THR A 159 9.57 -14.29 -7.89
CA THR A 159 9.36 -15.73 -7.87
C THR A 159 9.80 -16.37 -9.20
N PHE A 160 9.31 -15.89 -10.34
CA PHE A 160 9.62 -16.45 -11.64
C PHE A 160 11.09 -16.28 -12.06
N THR A 161 11.75 -15.20 -11.59
CA THR A 161 13.17 -14.96 -11.85
C THR A 161 14.06 -15.91 -11.04
N ALA A 162 13.67 -16.27 -9.82
CA ALA A 162 14.42 -17.17 -8.95
C ALA A 162 14.27 -18.67 -9.29
N MET A 163 13.31 -19.02 -10.16
CA MET A 163 13.04 -20.43 -10.56
C MET A 163 14.07 -20.97 -11.53
N ASP A 164 14.61 -22.16 -11.21
CA ASP A 164 15.46 -22.93 -12.10
C ASP A 164 14.65 -23.49 -13.30
N PRO A 165 15.01 -23.17 -14.56
CA PRO A 165 14.29 -23.65 -15.73
C PRO A 165 14.54 -25.14 -16.06
N SER A 166 15.54 -25.77 -15.45
CA SER A 166 15.98 -27.13 -15.79
C SER A 166 14.87 -28.18 -15.67
N MET A 167 13.99 -28.05 -14.67
CA MET A 167 12.86 -29.00 -14.50
C MET A 167 11.82 -28.88 -15.62
N GLU A 168 11.56 -27.66 -16.09
CA GLU A 168 10.65 -27.42 -17.22
C GLU A 168 11.26 -27.89 -18.52
N GLU A 169 12.58 -27.67 -18.71
CA GLU A 169 13.34 -28.12 -19.87
C GLU A 169 13.36 -29.65 -19.96
N ALA A 170 13.59 -30.33 -18.85
CA ALA A 170 13.56 -31.79 -18.78
C ALA A 170 12.16 -32.34 -19.14
N ALA A 171 11.10 -31.72 -18.68
CA ALA A 171 9.74 -32.11 -19.00
C ALA A 171 9.43 -31.93 -20.49
N VAL A 172 9.82 -30.80 -21.07
CA VAL A 172 9.62 -30.51 -22.51
C VAL A 172 10.48 -31.46 -23.38
N ALA A 173 11.73 -31.70 -22.97
CA ALA A 173 12.62 -32.66 -23.64
C ALA A 173 12.06 -34.10 -23.59
N SER A 174 11.29 -34.45 -22.55
CA SER A 174 10.58 -35.72 -22.41
C SER A 174 9.24 -35.73 -23.17
N GLY A 175 8.94 -34.72 -24.00
CA GLY A 175 7.75 -34.64 -24.83
C GLY A 175 6.51 -34.01 -24.17
N ALA A 176 6.62 -33.45 -22.98
CA ALA A 176 5.49 -32.77 -22.35
C ALA A 176 5.18 -31.44 -23.07
N PRO A 177 3.90 -31.16 -23.39
CA PRO A 177 3.50 -29.83 -23.89
C PRO A 177 3.84 -28.71 -22.91
N ASN A 178 4.21 -27.53 -23.43
CA ASN A 178 4.54 -26.36 -22.60
C ASN A 178 3.47 -26.02 -21.54
N LEU A 179 2.18 -26.18 -21.88
CA LEU A 179 1.07 -25.93 -20.94
C LEU A 179 1.06 -26.95 -19.78
N VAL A 180 1.44 -28.20 -20.03
CA VAL A 180 1.52 -29.22 -18.98
C VAL A 180 2.72 -28.94 -18.06
N ALA A 181 3.88 -28.58 -18.62
CA ALA A 181 5.05 -28.18 -17.87
C ALA A 181 4.72 -26.93 -16.99
N PHE A 182 4.07 -25.93 -17.56
CA PHE A 182 3.61 -24.75 -16.82
C PHE A 182 2.69 -25.12 -15.65
N ARG A 183 1.63 -25.90 -15.90
CA ARG A 183 0.64 -26.23 -14.84
C ARG A 183 1.21 -27.16 -13.76
N ARG A 184 2.02 -28.15 -14.12
CA ARG A 184 2.51 -29.17 -13.19
C ARG A 184 3.83 -28.82 -12.52
N ILE A 185 4.65 -27.95 -13.11
CA ILE A 185 5.96 -27.58 -12.59
C ILE A 185 5.96 -26.11 -12.16
N THR A 186 5.82 -25.17 -13.10
CA THR A 186 5.93 -23.73 -12.80
C THR A 186 4.92 -23.28 -11.75
N LEU A 187 3.63 -23.61 -11.96
CA LEU A 187 2.56 -23.21 -11.06
C LEU A 187 2.66 -23.92 -9.69
N ALA A 188 3.10 -25.19 -9.69
CA ALA A 188 3.31 -25.94 -8.45
C ALA A 188 4.45 -25.36 -7.61
N LEU A 189 5.58 -24.99 -8.24
CA LEU A 189 6.70 -24.32 -7.58
C LEU A 189 6.36 -22.88 -7.13
N ALA A 190 5.50 -22.16 -7.90
CA ALA A 190 5.03 -20.83 -7.54
C ALA A 190 3.98 -20.83 -6.42
N ARG A 191 3.35 -21.97 -6.12
CA ARG A 191 2.21 -22.06 -5.18
C ARG A 191 2.47 -21.37 -3.82
N PRO A 192 3.61 -21.55 -3.14
CA PRO A 192 3.86 -20.86 -1.88
C PRO A 192 3.87 -19.33 -2.02
N ALA A 193 4.48 -18.84 -3.12
CA ALA A 193 4.53 -17.40 -3.40
C ALA A 193 3.15 -16.84 -3.78
N ILE A 194 2.34 -17.59 -4.53
CA ILE A 194 0.96 -17.21 -4.88
C ILE A 194 0.12 -17.07 -3.60
N VAL A 195 0.21 -18.02 -2.68
CA VAL A 195 -0.53 -17.98 -1.42
C VAL A 195 -0.06 -16.82 -0.55
N ALA A 196 1.25 -16.58 -0.46
CA ALA A 196 1.80 -15.46 0.30
C ALA A 196 1.38 -14.10 -0.29
N ALA A 197 1.45 -13.95 -1.63
CA ALA A 197 1.00 -12.74 -2.32
C ALA A 197 -0.51 -12.54 -2.17
N GLY A 198 -1.30 -13.61 -2.28
CA GLY A 198 -2.75 -13.56 -2.11
C GLY A 198 -3.16 -13.10 -0.72
N LEU A 199 -2.50 -13.60 0.31
CA LEU A 199 -2.75 -13.14 1.66
C LEU A 199 -2.34 -11.67 1.86
N LEU A 200 -1.17 -11.28 1.37
CA LEU A 200 -0.73 -9.89 1.48
C LEU A 200 -1.74 -8.95 0.83
N VAL A 201 -2.19 -9.27 -0.39
CA VAL A 201 -3.21 -8.51 -1.12
C VAL A 201 -4.54 -8.52 -0.36
N PHE A 202 -4.95 -9.66 0.20
CA PHE A 202 -6.17 -9.77 1.00
C PHE A 202 -6.11 -8.85 2.24
N VAL A 203 -5.01 -8.90 3.01
CA VAL A 203 -4.83 -8.06 4.20
C VAL A 203 -4.79 -6.57 3.82
N GLN A 204 -4.07 -6.20 2.75
CA GLN A 204 -4.07 -4.82 2.24
C GLN A 204 -5.47 -4.36 1.84
N THR A 205 -6.26 -5.24 1.23
CA THR A 205 -7.61 -4.92 0.77
C THR A 205 -8.59 -4.71 1.93
N ILE A 206 -8.60 -5.61 2.92
CA ILE A 206 -9.49 -5.43 4.09
C ILE A 206 -9.09 -4.24 4.97
N ALA A 207 -7.87 -3.73 4.79
CA ALA A 207 -7.35 -2.52 5.42
C ALA A 207 -7.66 -1.24 4.64
N SER A 208 -8.05 -1.34 3.36
CA SER A 208 -8.27 -0.18 2.51
C SER A 208 -9.51 0.61 2.95
N PHE A 209 -9.44 1.92 2.85
CA PHE A 209 -10.51 2.84 3.22
C PHE A 209 -11.18 3.47 2.00
N GLU A 210 -10.40 3.94 1.04
CA GLU A 210 -10.83 4.82 -0.05
C GLU A 210 -11.86 4.17 -0.97
N VAL A 211 -11.64 2.93 -1.45
CA VAL A 211 -12.57 2.23 -2.35
C VAL A 211 -13.86 1.87 -1.65
N PRO A 212 -13.84 1.24 -0.46
CA PRO A 212 -15.07 1.00 0.30
C PRO A 212 -15.85 2.27 0.65
N GLN A 213 -15.18 3.35 1.01
CA GLN A 213 -15.85 4.58 1.41
C GLN A 213 -16.47 5.31 0.22
N LEU A 214 -15.73 5.45 -0.89
CA LEU A 214 -16.19 6.24 -2.04
C LEU A 214 -17.11 5.46 -2.99
N ILE A 215 -16.97 4.14 -3.06
CA ILE A 215 -17.76 3.27 -3.95
C ILE A 215 -18.76 2.43 -3.17
N GLY A 216 -18.30 1.79 -2.08
CA GLY A 216 -19.11 0.83 -1.32
C GLY A 216 -20.25 1.47 -0.57
N VAL A 217 -19.98 2.53 0.20
CA VAL A 217 -21.02 3.21 1.00
C VAL A 217 -22.16 3.72 0.12
N PRO A 218 -21.93 4.42 -1.02
CA PRO A 218 -23.01 4.81 -1.93
C PRO A 218 -23.73 3.61 -2.58
N ALA A 219 -23.07 2.45 -2.66
CA ALA A 219 -23.67 1.20 -3.17
C ALA A 219 -24.40 0.38 -2.09
N ASN A 220 -24.52 0.88 -0.86
CA ASN A 220 -25.01 0.15 0.31
C ASN A 220 -24.20 -1.13 0.61
N VAL A 221 -22.91 -1.15 0.26
CA VAL A 221 -21.97 -2.22 0.58
C VAL A 221 -20.98 -1.70 1.60
N SER A 222 -21.17 -2.10 2.86
CA SER A 222 -20.25 -1.74 3.94
C SER A 222 -19.26 -2.87 4.20
N VAL A 223 -18.05 -2.50 4.61
CA VAL A 223 -16.99 -3.37 5.10
C VAL A 223 -16.49 -2.86 6.46
N PHE A 224 -15.64 -3.61 7.16
CA PHE A 224 -15.21 -3.21 8.52
C PHE A 224 -14.60 -1.81 8.56
N THR A 225 -13.80 -1.41 7.58
CA THR A 225 -13.16 -0.08 7.57
C THR A 225 -14.16 1.06 7.52
N THR A 226 -15.21 0.94 6.69
CA THR A 226 -16.28 1.95 6.61
C THR A 226 -17.17 1.96 7.84
N GLN A 227 -17.39 0.79 8.46
CA GLN A 227 -18.16 0.68 9.70
C GLN A 227 -17.42 1.33 10.87
N ILE A 228 -16.10 1.06 11.02
CA ILE A 228 -15.26 1.69 12.04
C ILE A 228 -15.29 3.21 11.88
N TYR A 229 -15.12 3.70 10.65
CA TYR A 229 -15.20 5.13 10.36
C TYR A 229 -16.56 5.72 10.75
N GLY A 230 -17.65 5.08 10.34
CA GLY A 230 -19.00 5.52 10.68
C GLY A 230 -19.28 5.57 12.18
N MET A 231 -18.81 4.58 12.96
CA MET A 231 -18.93 4.54 14.41
C MET A 231 -18.18 5.71 15.09
N LEU A 232 -17.02 6.09 14.58
CA LEU A 232 -16.24 7.19 15.14
C LEU A 232 -16.75 8.57 14.71
N GLN A 233 -17.47 8.66 13.57
CA GLN A 233 -18.13 9.88 13.11
C GLN A 233 -19.56 10.05 13.64
N ALA A 234 -20.11 9.04 14.30
CA ALA A 234 -21.43 9.12 14.93
C ALA A 234 -21.42 10.10 16.11
N PHE A 235 -22.59 10.59 16.48
CA PHE A 235 -22.73 11.42 17.67
C PHE A 235 -23.77 10.79 18.63
N PRO A 236 -23.36 10.39 19.86
CA PRO A 236 -21.98 10.30 20.36
C PRO A 236 -21.15 9.22 19.64
N PRO A 237 -19.80 9.38 19.54
CA PRO A 237 -18.94 8.36 18.93
C PRO A 237 -18.95 7.04 19.72
N ASP A 238 -19.05 5.90 19.00
CA ASP A 238 -18.95 4.56 19.61
C ASP A 238 -17.50 4.03 19.53
N TYR A 239 -16.64 4.53 20.43
CA TYR A 239 -15.23 4.11 20.52
C TYR A 239 -15.08 2.61 20.83
N GLY A 240 -15.91 2.07 21.74
CA GLY A 240 -15.88 0.65 22.12
C GLY A 240 -16.28 -0.28 20.98
N GLY A 241 -17.37 0.08 20.27
CA GLY A 241 -17.81 -0.65 19.08
C GLY A 241 -16.79 -0.62 17.95
N ALA A 242 -16.23 0.56 17.65
CA ALA A 242 -15.18 0.71 16.65
C ALA A 242 -13.93 -0.12 16.98
N ALA A 243 -13.52 -0.12 18.26
CA ALA A 243 -12.41 -0.93 18.75
C ALA A 243 -12.68 -2.43 18.65
N ALA A 244 -13.90 -2.89 18.99
CA ALA A 244 -14.29 -4.30 18.87
C ALA A 244 -14.26 -4.76 17.40
N MET A 245 -14.77 -3.95 16.46
CA MET A 245 -14.67 -4.22 15.02
C MET A 245 -13.22 -4.27 14.56
N GLY A 246 -12.37 -3.34 15.04
CA GLY A 246 -10.92 -3.36 14.81
C GLY A 246 -10.26 -4.64 15.31
N GLY A 247 -10.66 -5.13 16.50
CA GLY A 247 -10.21 -6.41 17.07
C GLY A 247 -10.54 -7.60 16.16
N VAL A 248 -11.73 -7.62 15.57
CA VAL A 248 -12.12 -8.67 14.59
C VAL A 248 -11.24 -8.62 13.35
N VAL A 249 -11.01 -7.44 12.79
CA VAL A 249 -10.12 -7.28 11.61
C VAL A 249 -8.69 -7.72 11.95
N LEU A 250 -8.20 -7.37 13.13
CA LEU A 250 -6.87 -7.79 13.60
C LEU A 250 -6.77 -9.32 13.71
N VAL A 251 -7.81 -9.99 14.23
CA VAL A 251 -7.86 -11.47 14.30
C VAL A 251 -7.84 -12.08 12.90
N ILE A 252 -8.61 -11.54 11.96
CA ILE A 252 -8.64 -12.02 10.56
C ILE A 252 -7.23 -11.87 9.93
N ALA A 253 -6.61 -10.70 10.09
CA ALA A 253 -5.26 -10.44 9.57
C ALA A 253 -4.21 -11.38 10.21
N ALA A 254 -4.24 -11.53 11.53
CA ALA A 254 -3.32 -12.40 12.26
C ALA A 254 -3.50 -13.89 11.88
N ALA A 255 -4.74 -14.35 11.75
CA ALA A 255 -5.05 -15.71 11.29
C ALA A 255 -4.50 -15.97 9.88
N GLY A 256 -4.64 -14.98 8.99
CA GLY A 256 -4.06 -15.05 7.66
C GLY A 256 -2.54 -15.18 7.70
N VAL A 257 -1.84 -14.32 8.44
CA VAL A 257 -0.37 -14.38 8.59
C VAL A 257 0.07 -15.73 9.19
N ALA A 258 -0.63 -16.21 10.22
CA ALA A 258 -0.34 -17.51 10.83
C ALA A 258 -0.52 -18.67 9.83
N PHE A 259 -1.55 -18.60 8.97
CA PHE A 259 -1.80 -19.59 7.92
C PHE A 259 -0.65 -19.66 6.90
N VAL A 260 -0.17 -18.51 6.40
CA VAL A 260 0.98 -18.50 5.47
C VAL A 260 2.25 -19.02 6.15
N ASN A 261 2.51 -18.60 7.39
CA ASN A 261 3.68 -19.08 8.12
C ASN A 261 3.65 -20.60 8.31
N ARG A 262 2.47 -21.17 8.54
CA ARG A 262 2.29 -22.63 8.64
C ARG A 262 2.53 -23.33 7.31
N LEU A 263 2.04 -22.78 6.20
CA LEU A 263 2.29 -23.33 4.85
C LEU A 263 3.78 -23.27 4.48
N ASN A 264 4.46 -22.16 4.79
CA ASN A 264 5.89 -22.01 4.49
C ASN A 264 6.77 -22.95 5.34
N ARG A 265 6.38 -23.28 6.56
CA ARG A 265 7.10 -24.25 7.42
C ARG A 265 6.96 -25.70 6.93
N SER A 266 5.83 -26.04 6.29
CA SER A 266 5.59 -27.39 5.76
C SER A 266 6.25 -27.64 4.40
N GLY A 267 6.65 -26.59 3.68
CA GLY A 267 7.29 -26.66 2.39
C GLY A 267 8.81 -26.66 2.49
N ARG A 268 9.44 -27.85 2.49
CA ARG A 268 10.89 -28.03 2.23
C ARG A 268 11.23 -27.72 0.77
N THR A 269 10.91 -26.56 0.26
CA THR A 269 11.26 -26.13 -1.10
C THR A 269 12.34 -25.07 -1.07
N ALA A 270 13.47 -25.41 -0.46
CA ALA A 270 14.72 -24.68 -0.69
C ALA A 270 15.29 -25.10 -2.07
N THR A 271 14.65 -24.67 -3.15
CA THR A 271 15.22 -24.72 -4.50
C THR A 271 15.92 -23.41 -4.89
N VAL A 272 16.21 -22.56 -3.91
CA VAL A 272 17.04 -21.37 -4.10
C VAL A 272 18.49 -21.79 -3.94
N THR A 273 19.04 -22.42 -4.98
CA THR A 273 20.49 -22.43 -5.18
C THR A 273 20.87 -20.99 -5.53
N GLY A 274 21.78 -20.36 -4.77
CA GLY A 274 22.17 -18.95 -4.94
C GLY A 274 22.90 -18.59 -6.25
N LYS A 275 22.61 -19.31 -7.32
CA LYS A 275 23.04 -19.02 -8.69
C LYS A 275 21.92 -18.28 -9.40
N ALA A 276 22.20 -17.09 -9.87
CA ALA A 276 21.30 -16.34 -10.75
C ALA A 276 21.13 -17.13 -12.06
N PHE A 277 19.99 -17.78 -12.23
CA PHE A 277 19.61 -18.42 -13.48
C PHE A 277 19.11 -17.35 -14.45
N ARG A 278 19.51 -17.45 -15.73
CA ARG A 278 18.82 -16.69 -16.77
C ARG A 278 17.49 -17.37 -17.07
N PRO A 279 16.35 -16.71 -16.85
CA PRO A 279 15.05 -17.33 -17.12
C PRO A 279 14.97 -17.76 -18.59
N ARG A 280 14.64 -19.01 -18.85
CA ARG A 280 14.31 -19.44 -20.21
C ARG A 280 13.04 -18.74 -20.64
N ARG A 281 13.06 -18.16 -21.84
CA ARG A 281 11.87 -17.56 -22.45
C ARG A 281 11.18 -18.58 -23.33
N ILE A 282 9.88 -18.74 -23.09
CA ILE A 282 9.00 -19.58 -23.89
C ILE A 282 8.64 -18.79 -25.15
N GLU A 283 8.91 -19.35 -26.30
CA GLU A 283 8.48 -18.78 -27.58
C GLU A 283 6.97 -18.99 -27.75
N LEU A 284 6.23 -17.90 -27.86
CA LEU A 284 4.77 -17.92 -27.96
C LEU A 284 4.26 -18.19 -29.39
N GLY A 285 5.13 -18.10 -30.40
CA GLY A 285 4.74 -18.32 -31.79
C GLY A 285 3.54 -17.46 -32.19
N ALA A 286 2.47 -18.08 -32.67
CA ALA A 286 1.24 -17.39 -33.08
C ALA A 286 0.49 -16.67 -31.94
N MET A 287 0.74 -17.03 -30.67
CA MET A 287 0.14 -16.36 -29.50
C MET A 287 0.85 -15.07 -29.10
N ARG A 288 1.99 -14.76 -29.70
CA ARG A 288 2.81 -13.59 -29.38
C ARG A 288 2.04 -12.25 -29.49
N PRO A 289 1.27 -11.96 -30.56
CA PRO A 289 0.49 -10.73 -30.65
C PRO A 289 -0.61 -10.64 -29.60
N PHE A 290 -1.26 -11.76 -29.25
CA PHE A 290 -2.29 -11.80 -28.21
C PHE A 290 -1.69 -11.49 -26.82
N ALA A 291 -0.51 -12.02 -26.53
CA ALA A 291 0.20 -11.72 -25.29
C ALA A 291 0.58 -10.23 -25.21
N GLY A 292 1.08 -9.65 -26.30
CA GLY A 292 1.33 -8.21 -26.39
C GLY A 292 0.06 -7.37 -26.25
N GLY A 293 -1.03 -7.80 -26.86
CA GLY A 293 -2.36 -7.19 -26.73
C GLY A 293 -2.87 -7.21 -25.28
N ALA A 294 -2.69 -8.33 -24.57
CA ALA A 294 -3.08 -8.43 -23.16
C ALA A 294 -2.28 -7.49 -22.26
N ILE A 295 -0.95 -7.37 -22.48
CA ILE A 295 -0.09 -6.43 -21.76
C ILE A 295 -0.53 -4.99 -22.05
N ALA A 296 -0.75 -4.64 -23.31
CA ALA A 296 -1.19 -3.31 -23.74
C ALA A 296 -2.57 -2.96 -23.15
N LEU A 297 -3.51 -3.91 -23.18
CA LEU A 297 -4.86 -3.71 -22.62
C LEU A 297 -4.79 -3.49 -21.11
N PHE A 298 -4.02 -4.29 -20.39
CA PHE A 298 -3.88 -4.13 -18.95
C PHE A 298 -3.20 -2.79 -18.60
N PHE A 299 -2.16 -2.40 -19.33
CA PHE A 299 -1.53 -1.08 -19.20
C PHE A 299 -2.53 0.06 -19.47
N PHE A 300 -3.32 -0.07 -20.52
CA PHE A 300 -4.33 0.93 -20.86
C PHE A 300 -5.37 1.08 -19.75
N ILE A 301 -5.90 -0.03 -19.23
CA ILE A 301 -6.93 -0.02 -18.17
C ILE A 301 -6.35 0.46 -16.83
N ALA A 302 -5.18 -0.04 -16.43
CA ALA A 302 -4.65 0.23 -15.10
C ALA A 302 -3.91 1.57 -14.98
N VAL A 303 -3.41 2.11 -16.10
CA VAL A 303 -2.57 3.32 -16.11
C VAL A 303 -3.16 4.42 -16.96
N VAL A 304 -3.39 4.14 -18.26
CA VAL A 304 -3.74 5.19 -19.22
C VAL A 304 -5.11 5.77 -18.92
N LEU A 305 -6.14 4.95 -18.75
CA LEU A 305 -7.51 5.41 -18.52
C LEU A 305 -7.64 6.26 -17.24
N PRO A 306 -7.13 5.82 -16.06
CA PRO A 306 -7.23 6.65 -14.85
C PRO A 306 -6.49 7.97 -14.96
N LEU A 307 -5.30 8.00 -15.57
CA LEU A 307 -4.55 9.24 -15.73
C LEU A 307 -5.16 10.15 -16.79
N ALA A 308 -5.67 9.59 -17.89
CA ALA A 308 -6.32 10.36 -18.95
C ALA A 308 -7.61 11.05 -18.46
N VAL A 309 -8.43 10.36 -17.66
CA VAL A 309 -9.65 10.98 -17.13
C VAL A 309 -9.36 12.08 -16.11
N LEU A 310 -8.33 11.90 -15.27
CA LEU A 310 -7.89 12.97 -14.36
C LEU A 310 -7.38 14.17 -15.14
N LEU A 311 -6.54 13.95 -16.16
CA LEU A 311 -6.05 15.03 -17.01
C LEU A 311 -7.20 15.73 -17.75
N TRP A 312 -8.13 14.96 -18.33
CA TRP A 312 -9.32 15.51 -19.00
C TRP A 312 -10.13 16.40 -18.06
N THR A 313 -10.50 15.88 -16.90
CA THR A 313 -11.32 16.63 -15.92
C THR A 313 -10.59 17.86 -15.37
N SER A 314 -9.25 17.81 -15.24
CA SER A 314 -8.46 18.93 -14.74
C SER A 314 -8.43 20.14 -15.68
N LEU A 315 -8.62 19.91 -16.97
CA LEU A 315 -8.60 20.96 -18.00
C LEU A 315 -9.98 21.59 -18.26
N LEU A 316 -11.05 21.03 -17.68
CA LEU A 316 -12.42 21.50 -17.90
C LEU A 316 -12.93 22.33 -16.72
N PRO A 317 -13.76 23.37 -16.94
CA PRO A 317 -14.34 24.18 -15.87
C PRO A 317 -15.32 23.40 -14.99
N GLY A 318 -15.89 22.30 -15.48
CA GLY A 318 -16.78 21.37 -14.80
C GLY A 318 -16.55 19.95 -15.29
N PHE A 319 -17.19 18.98 -14.65
CA PHE A 319 -17.11 17.60 -15.13
C PHE A 319 -18.01 17.41 -16.35
N GLU A 320 -17.41 17.23 -17.52
CA GLU A 320 -18.09 17.01 -18.80
C GLU A 320 -17.51 15.77 -19.49
N ALA A 321 -18.40 15.00 -20.17
CA ALA A 321 -17.96 13.90 -21.01
C ALA A 321 -17.23 14.42 -22.27
N PRO A 322 -16.28 13.65 -22.84
CA PRO A 322 -15.60 14.02 -24.06
C PRO A 322 -16.57 14.30 -25.20
N SER A 323 -16.51 15.51 -25.77
CA SER A 323 -17.31 15.97 -26.92
C SER A 323 -16.56 17.05 -27.69
N LEU A 324 -16.94 17.32 -28.93
CA LEU A 324 -16.35 18.41 -29.71
C LEU A 324 -16.59 19.78 -29.05
N ALA A 325 -17.73 19.97 -28.39
CA ALA A 325 -18.03 21.19 -27.64
C ALA A 325 -17.11 21.32 -26.41
N ALA A 326 -16.90 20.23 -25.66
CA ALA A 326 -16.02 20.21 -24.50
C ALA A 326 -14.56 20.53 -24.82
N LEU A 327 -14.09 20.22 -26.04
CA LEU A 327 -12.75 20.60 -26.50
C LEU A 327 -12.55 22.12 -26.54
N GLY A 328 -13.62 22.89 -26.82
CA GLY A 328 -13.58 24.35 -26.76
C GLY A 328 -13.49 24.96 -25.37
N HIS A 329 -13.77 24.16 -24.33
CA HIS A 329 -13.70 24.58 -22.92
C HIS A 329 -12.38 24.23 -22.23
N LEU A 330 -11.45 23.57 -22.92
CA LEU A 330 -10.17 23.16 -22.35
C LEU A 330 -9.33 24.38 -21.95
N GLY A 331 -8.80 24.35 -20.73
CA GLY A 331 -7.96 25.43 -20.21
C GLY A 331 -7.23 25.04 -18.92
N PHE A 332 -6.31 25.88 -18.49
CA PHE A 332 -5.53 25.67 -17.26
C PHE A 332 -6.12 26.40 -16.04
N THR A 333 -7.37 26.85 -16.14
CA THR A 333 -8.03 27.66 -15.10
C THR A 333 -8.05 26.94 -13.74
N ASN A 334 -8.25 25.63 -13.71
CA ASN A 334 -8.26 24.87 -12.46
C ASN A 334 -6.89 24.81 -11.79
N TYR A 335 -5.80 24.77 -12.58
CA TYR A 335 -4.43 24.80 -12.05
C TYR A 335 -4.07 26.15 -11.43
N VAL A 336 -4.69 27.24 -11.88
CA VAL A 336 -4.54 28.56 -11.27
C VAL A 336 -5.44 28.66 -10.05
N LYS A 337 -6.73 28.36 -10.20
CA LYS A 337 -7.73 28.48 -9.13
C LYS A 337 -7.51 27.52 -7.96
N MET A 338 -6.86 26.37 -8.17
CA MET A 338 -6.61 25.45 -7.04
C MET A 338 -5.80 26.11 -5.92
N TRP A 339 -4.97 27.11 -6.21
CA TRP A 339 -4.19 27.85 -5.21
C TRP A 339 -5.04 28.84 -4.40
N ASP A 340 -6.23 29.19 -4.87
CA ASP A 340 -7.19 30.02 -4.14
C ASP A 340 -7.93 29.21 -3.04
N TYR A 341 -7.87 27.87 -3.09
CA TYR A 341 -8.41 27.02 -2.05
C TYR A 341 -7.41 26.88 -0.89
N PRO A 342 -7.68 27.45 0.31
CA PRO A 342 -6.79 27.32 1.46
C PRO A 342 -6.48 25.85 1.78
N LEU A 343 -7.52 24.99 1.75
CA LEU A 343 -7.39 23.54 2.00
C LEU A 343 -6.33 22.89 1.11
N ILE A 344 -6.27 23.19 -0.19
CA ILE A 344 -5.28 22.59 -1.10
C ILE A 344 -3.88 23.06 -0.75
N ARG A 345 -3.70 24.37 -0.56
CA ARG A 345 -2.39 24.96 -0.24
C ARG A 345 -1.86 24.43 1.09
N GLU A 346 -2.68 24.45 2.13
CA GLU A 346 -2.32 24.00 3.46
C GLU A 346 -2.05 22.49 3.48
N SER A 347 -2.88 21.68 2.83
CA SER A 347 -2.67 20.22 2.77
C SER A 347 -1.40 19.82 2.03
N LEU A 348 -0.99 20.55 0.99
CA LEU A 348 0.29 20.32 0.31
C LEU A 348 1.48 20.59 1.25
N VAL A 349 1.43 21.70 1.98
CA VAL A 349 2.47 22.06 2.97
C VAL A 349 2.47 21.05 4.12
N ASN A 350 1.31 20.72 4.67
CA ASN A 350 1.17 19.74 5.74
C ASN A 350 1.69 18.36 5.33
N SER A 351 1.35 17.91 4.10
CA SER A 351 1.86 16.65 3.57
C SER A 351 3.37 16.66 3.37
N ALA A 352 3.93 17.77 2.89
CA ALA A 352 5.38 17.90 2.76
C ALA A 352 6.08 17.84 4.13
N ILE A 353 5.59 18.61 5.12
CA ILE A 353 6.13 18.61 6.48
C ILE A 353 6.03 17.21 7.11
N THR A 354 4.84 16.61 7.08
CA THR A 354 4.60 15.33 7.77
C THR A 354 5.36 14.19 7.11
N SER A 355 5.38 14.11 5.77
CA SER A 355 6.06 13.03 5.05
C SER A 355 7.58 13.13 5.13
N VAL A 356 8.15 14.35 4.97
CA VAL A 356 9.60 14.58 5.08
C VAL A 356 10.07 14.31 6.50
N SER A 357 9.34 14.81 7.50
CA SER A 357 9.66 14.55 8.91
C SER A 357 9.59 13.06 9.25
N ALA A 358 8.52 12.38 8.83
CA ALA A 358 8.39 10.93 9.03
C ALA A 358 9.51 10.17 8.31
N GLY A 359 9.83 10.52 7.07
CA GLY A 359 10.93 9.93 6.30
C GLY A 359 12.27 10.08 7.00
N ALA A 360 12.57 11.27 7.51
CA ALA A 360 13.82 11.54 8.24
C ALA A 360 13.91 10.72 9.54
N ILE A 361 12.84 10.72 10.36
CA ILE A 361 12.79 9.99 11.63
C ILE A 361 12.91 8.47 11.38
N VAL A 362 12.15 7.92 10.41
CA VAL A 362 12.21 6.50 10.06
C VAL A 362 13.61 6.10 9.59
N THR A 363 14.23 6.91 8.74
CA THR A 363 15.56 6.62 8.20
C THR A 363 16.61 6.55 9.31
N VAL A 364 16.63 7.53 10.21
CA VAL A 364 17.56 7.55 11.34
C VAL A 364 17.28 6.40 12.30
N LEU A 365 16.02 6.21 12.69
CA LEU A 365 15.62 5.16 13.62
C LEU A 365 15.99 3.77 13.08
N THR A 366 15.65 3.48 11.82
CA THR A 366 15.89 2.17 11.23
C THR A 366 17.35 1.92 10.91
N ALA A 367 18.17 2.94 10.60
CA ALA A 367 19.61 2.80 10.48
C ALA A 367 20.23 2.34 11.81
N ILE A 368 19.84 2.97 12.93
CA ILE A 368 20.31 2.61 14.28
C ILE A 368 19.82 1.21 14.66
N VAL A 369 18.54 0.92 14.46
CA VAL A 369 17.93 -0.37 14.80
C VAL A 369 18.58 -1.50 14.00
N ALA A 370 18.75 -1.33 12.69
CA ALA A 370 19.37 -2.32 11.82
C ALA A 370 20.83 -2.59 12.23
N TYR A 371 21.59 -1.54 12.54
CA TYR A 371 22.97 -1.71 13.05
C TYR A 371 22.99 -2.52 14.35
N VAL A 372 22.11 -2.17 15.30
CA VAL A 372 22.03 -2.90 16.58
C VAL A 372 21.61 -4.36 16.37
N THR A 373 20.68 -4.64 15.48
CA THR A 373 20.16 -6.01 15.25
C THR A 373 21.15 -6.90 14.52
N LEU A 374 21.88 -6.38 13.53
CA LEU A 374 22.76 -7.19 12.69
C LEU A 374 24.21 -7.26 13.20
N LYS A 375 24.69 -6.22 13.90
CA LYS A 375 26.10 -6.11 14.30
C LYS A 375 26.31 -6.30 15.81
N SER A 376 25.28 -6.21 16.66
CA SER A 376 25.42 -6.49 18.08
C SER A 376 25.00 -7.94 18.39
N ARG A 377 25.81 -8.62 19.21
CA ARG A 377 25.50 -9.98 19.69
C ARG A 377 24.61 -9.97 20.94
N VAL A 378 23.71 -9.01 21.06
CA VAL A 378 22.86 -8.85 22.24
C VAL A 378 21.68 -9.83 22.18
N PRO A 379 21.36 -10.55 23.26
CA PRO A 379 20.20 -11.43 23.32
C PRO A 379 18.90 -10.62 23.16
N GLY A 380 17.88 -11.19 22.50
CA GLY A 380 16.57 -10.54 22.29
C GLY A 380 16.42 -9.79 20.97
N VAL A 381 17.34 -9.91 20.01
CA VAL A 381 17.22 -9.33 18.66
C VAL A 381 15.91 -9.75 17.97
N TRP A 382 15.48 -10.99 18.16
CA TRP A 382 14.21 -11.49 17.62
C TRP A 382 12.98 -10.64 18.01
N LEU A 383 13.02 -10.04 19.21
CA LEU A 383 11.92 -9.15 19.67
C LEU A 383 11.87 -7.88 18.82
N VAL A 384 13.03 -7.33 18.47
CA VAL A 384 13.10 -6.15 17.60
C VAL A 384 12.54 -6.47 16.21
N ASP A 385 12.86 -7.64 15.65
CA ASP A 385 12.34 -8.08 14.35
C ASP A 385 10.81 -8.23 14.38
N VAL A 386 10.25 -8.76 15.48
CA VAL A 386 8.80 -8.85 15.68
C VAL A 386 8.18 -7.45 15.76
N LEU A 387 8.75 -6.54 16.56
CA LEU A 387 8.25 -5.18 16.76
C LEU A 387 8.27 -4.35 15.47
N VAL A 388 9.34 -4.47 14.68
CA VAL A 388 9.48 -3.81 13.38
C VAL A 388 8.45 -4.35 12.36
N SER A 389 8.13 -5.64 12.44
CA SER A 389 7.20 -6.29 11.50
C SER A 389 5.73 -6.09 11.88
N LEU A 390 5.43 -5.71 13.14
CA LEU A 390 4.08 -5.57 13.64
C LEU A 390 3.24 -4.57 12.82
N PRO A 391 3.73 -3.35 12.45
CA PRO A 391 2.94 -2.40 11.67
C PRO A 391 2.58 -2.87 10.25
N ILE A 392 3.29 -3.86 9.68
CA ILE A 392 2.87 -4.49 8.40
C ILE A 392 1.72 -5.46 8.63
N ALA A 393 1.74 -6.18 9.76
CA ALA A 393 0.72 -7.17 10.08
C ALA A 393 -0.61 -6.53 10.52
N VAL A 394 -0.55 -5.31 11.05
CA VAL A 394 -1.72 -4.54 11.50
C VAL A 394 -2.17 -3.59 10.40
N PRO A 395 -3.44 -3.64 9.95
CA PRO A 395 -4.00 -2.66 9.03
C PRO A 395 -3.74 -1.21 9.45
N SER A 396 -3.31 -0.34 8.51
CA SER A 396 -2.97 1.06 8.82
C SER A 396 -4.13 1.84 9.43
N ILE A 397 -5.36 1.50 9.05
CA ILE A 397 -6.58 2.08 9.65
C ILE A 397 -6.64 1.78 11.16
N LEU A 398 -6.32 0.56 11.59
CA LEU A 398 -6.33 0.17 13.01
C LEU A 398 -5.18 0.83 13.78
N MET A 399 -4.03 1.02 13.12
CA MET A 399 -2.95 1.81 13.69
C MET A 399 -3.39 3.26 13.92
N GLY A 400 -4.08 3.88 12.95
CA GLY A 400 -4.64 5.23 13.10
C GLY A 400 -5.62 5.33 14.28
N VAL A 401 -6.57 4.39 14.36
CA VAL A 401 -7.53 4.32 15.48
C VAL A 401 -6.82 4.11 16.82
N GLY A 402 -5.86 3.19 16.89
CA GLY A 402 -5.11 2.92 18.11
C GLY A 402 -4.25 4.10 18.58
N ILE A 403 -3.60 4.80 17.64
CA ILE A 403 -2.84 6.03 17.92
C ILE A 403 -3.81 7.12 18.43
N LEU A 404 -4.93 7.34 17.74
CA LEU A 404 -5.95 8.28 18.20
C LEU A 404 -6.37 7.99 19.65
N PHE A 405 -6.75 6.74 19.94
CA PHE A 405 -7.22 6.34 21.27
C PHE A 405 -6.15 6.53 22.33
N TRP A 406 -4.88 6.18 22.03
CA TRP A 406 -3.79 6.41 22.96
C TRP A 406 -3.64 7.89 23.31
N TYR A 407 -3.59 8.77 22.31
CA TYR A 407 -3.39 10.20 22.56
C TYR A 407 -4.62 10.93 23.11
N LEU A 408 -5.80 10.31 23.10
CA LEU A 408 -6.98 10.81 23.82
C LEU A 408 -6.95 10.49 25.32
N VAL A 409 -6.27 9.38 25.75
CA VAL A 409 -6.29 8.94 27.16
C VAL A 409 -4.95 9.03 27.86
N ALA A 410 -3.83 9.12 27.11
CA ALA A 410 -2.50 9.10 27.70
C ALA A 410 -2.24 10.35 28.55
N PRO A 411 -1.75 10.21 29.79
CA PRO A 411 -1.42 11.32 30.66
C PRO A 411 -0.09 11.95 30.27
N LEU A 412 0.01 12.44 29.04
CA LEU A 412 1.20 13.08 28.51
C LEU A 412 1.23 14.56 28.91
N PRO A 413 2.43 15.12 29.18
CA PRO A 413 2.58 16.53 29.55
C PRO A 413 2.34 17.49 28.37
N PHE A 414 2.05 16.96 27.18
CA PHE A 414 1.81 17.70 25.94
C PHE A 414 0.65 17.06 25.15
N HIS A 415 -0.10 17.90 24.46
CA HIS A 415 -1.22 17.45 23.63
C HIS A 415 -0.77 17.40 22.16
N LEU A 416 -0.73 16.19 21.57
CA LEU A 416 -0.44 16.02 20.13
C LEU A 416 -1.72 16.01 19.29
N TYR A 417 -2.87 15.70 19.88
CA TYR A 417 -4.14 15.73 19.17
C TYR A 417 -4.41 17.13 18.59
N GLY A 418 -4.84 17.19 17.34
CA GLY A 418 -5.03 18.45 16.63
C GLY A 418 -3.76 19.06 16.04
N THR A 419 -2.63 18.37 16.05
CA THR A 419 -1.36 18.86 15.51
C THR A 419 -0.79 17.93 14.42
N LEU A 420 0.08 18.48 13.56
CA LEU A 420 0.83 17.68 12.57
C LEU A 420 1.71 16.61 13.21
N ALA A 421 2.11 16.80 14.46
CA ALA A 421 2.96 15.84 15.18
C ALA A 421 2.26 14.48 15.36
N LEU A 422 0.94 14.45 15.54
CA LEU A 422 0.19 13.21 15.65
C LEU A 422 0.21 12.43 14.33
N LEU A 423 0.05 13.12 13.19
CA LEU A 423 0.19 12.53 11.85
C LEU A 423 1.61 12.01 11.61
N ILE A 424 2.64 12.75 12.04
CA ILE A 424 4.04 12.32 11.94
C ILE A 424 4.24 11.02 12.72
N VAL A 425 3.72 10.91 13.95
CA VAL A 425 3.79 9.66 14.73
C VAL A 425 3.14 8.50 13.98
N GLY A 426 1.96 8.71 13.39
CA GLY A 426 1.27 7.71 12.56
C GLY A 426 2.11 7.27 11.37
N PHE A 427 2.63 8.22 10.60
CA PHE A 427 3.43 7.94 9.41
C PHE A 427 4.79 7.32 9.73
N VAL A 428 5.43 7.70 10.84
CA VAL A 428 6.63 7.03 11.36
C VAL A 428 6.32 5.58 11.67
N THR A 429 5.25 5.31 12.40
CA THR A 429 4.86 3.95 12.78
C THR A 429 4.65 3.06 11.55
N ILE A 430 3.91 3.53 10.55
CA ILE A 430 3.66 2.82 9.29
C ILE A 430 4.94 2.70 8.45
N GLY A 431 5.84 3.67 8.52
CA GLY A 431 7.09 3.73 7.75
C GLY A 431 8.19 2.80 8.24
N ILE A 432 8.23 2.46 9.54
CA ILE A 432 9.31 1.64 10.16
C ILE A 432 9.64 0.37 9.37
N PRO A 433 8.67 -0.48 8.98
CA PRO A 433 8.97 -1.71 8.27
C PRO A 433 9.66 -1.48 6.91
N TYR A 434 9.27 -0.42 6.20
CA TYR A 434 9.90 -0.07 4.91
C TYR A 434 11.34 0.38 5.11
N GLY A 435 11.57 1.31 6.04
CA GLY A 435 12.91 1.77 6.38
C GLY A 435 13.83 0.63 6.81
N MET A 436 13.32 -0.28 7.64
CA MET A 436 14.10 -1.41 8.13
C MET A 436 14.53 -2.36 7.01
N ARG A 437 13.68 -2.63 6.03
CA ARG A 437 14.04 -3.47 4.87
C ARG A 437 15.22 -2.90 4.09
N TYR A 438 15.24 -1.59 3.82
CA TYR A 438 16.36 -0.94 3.14
C TYR A 438 17.62 -0.92 4.02
N ALA A 439 17.49 -0.59 5.30
CA ALA A 439 18.62 -0.51 6.22
C ALA A 439 19.29 -1.88 6.41
N THR A 440 18.52 -2.94 6.65
CA THR A 440 19.05 -4.31 6.81
C THR A 440 19.65 -4.85 5.52
N SER A 441 19.00 -4.62 4.35
CA SER A 441 19.54 -5.03 3.06
C SER A 441 20.88 -4.34 2.74
N GLY A 442 20.99 -3.03 3.04
CA GLY A 442 22.24 -2.30 2.88
C GLY A 442 23.34 -2.78 3.82
N LEU A 443 23.02 -2.97 5.10
CA LEU A 443 23.98 -3.47 6.10
C LEU A 443 24.50 -4.88 5.79
N ALA A 444 23.68 -5.76 5.26
CA ALA A 444 24.07 -7.11 4.89
C ALA A 444 25.12 -7.16 3.77
N GLN A 445 25.32 -6.08 3.02
CA GLN A 445 26.32 -5.96 1.95
C GLN A 445 27.67 -5.46 2.49
N ILE A 446 27.73 -4.94 3.71
CA ILE A 446 28.94 -4.41 4.34
C ILE A 446 29.64 -5.53 5.10
N ARG A 447 30.86 -5.84 4.68
CA ARG A 447 31.70 -6.88 5.27
C ARG A 447 32.17 -6.50 6.67
N ASP A 448 32.26 -7.50 7.55
CA ASP A 448 32.66 -7.33 8.96
C ASP A 448 34.12 -6.89 9.10
N GLU A 449 34.99 -7.24 8.13
CA GLU A 449 36.40 -6.89 8.14
C GLU A 449 36.65 -5.37 8.20
N LEU A 450 35.76 -4.56 7.63
CA LEU A 450 35.85 -3.10 7.72
C LEU A 450 35.65 -2.58 9.15
N GLU A 451 34.75 -3.20 9.88
CA GLU A 451 34.49 -2.87 11.29
C GLU A 451 35.63 -3.32 12.18
N GLU A 452 36.16 -4.54 11.95
CA GLU A 452 37.27 -5.09 12.68
C GLU A 452 38.55 -4.26 12.50
N ALA A 453 38.87 -3.85 11.25
CA ALA A 453 40.00 -2.99 10.96
C ALA A 453 39.91 -1.63 11.67
N ALA A 454 38.71 -1.04 11.71
CA ALA A 454 38.50 0.22 12.42
C ALA A 454 38.59 0.04 13.96
N ALA A 455 38.11 -1.08 14.48
CA ALA A 455 38.20 -1.39 15.90
C ALA A 455 39.66 -1.55 16.34
N VAL A 456 40.47 -2.27 15.53
CA VAL A 456 41.92 -2.43 15.79
C VAL A 456 42.65 -1.08 15.71
N SER A 457 42.17 -0.17 14.89
CA SER A 457 42.71 1.21 14.79
C SER A 457 42.22 2.13 15.93
N GLY A 458 41.49 1.61 16.93
CA GLY A 458 41.05 2.35 18.11
C GLY A 458 39.76 3.18 17.90
N ALA A 459 39.03 2.99 16.79
CA ALA A 459 37.79 3.70 16.57
C ALA A 459 36.69 3.22 17.52
N ASP A 460 36.06 4.15 18.24
CA ASP A 460 34.91 3.87 19.08
C ASP A 460 33.63 3.53 18.23
N TRP A 461 32.60 3.07 18.90
CA TRP A 461 31.33 2.68 18.24
C TRP A 461 30.73 3.81 17.39
N LEU A 462 30.69 5.03 17.92
CA LEU A 462 30.07 6.17 17.24
C LEU A 462 30.86 6.57 15.99
N THR A 463 32.19 6.55 16.09
CA THR A 463 33.08 6.84 14.95
C THR A 463 32.91 5.79 13.85
N ARG A 464 32.85 4.49 14.19
CA ARG A 464 32.59 3.42 13.22
C ARG A 464 31.22 3.60 12.54
N PHE A 465 30.17 3.86 13.34
CA PHE A 465 28.84 4.07 12.81
C PHE A 465 28.79 5.27 11.84
N MET A 466 29.28 6.44 12.28
CA MET A 466 29.15 7.68 11.51
C MET A 466 30.11 7.76 10.33
N ARG A 467 31.33 7.21 10.43
CA ARG A 467 32.37 7.37 9.38
C ARG A 467 32.47 6.17 8.43
N ILE A 468 31.94 5.00 8.80
CA ILE A 468 32.01 3.81 7.95
C ILE A 468 30.59 3.41 7.51
N TYR A 469 29.71 3.10 8.47
CA TYR A 469 28.40 2.55 8.13
C TYR A 469 27.50 3.57 7.46
N VAL A 470 27.32 4.76 8.03
CA VAL A 470 26.43 5.80 7.45
C VAL A 470 26.80 6.16 6.01
N PRO A 471 28.07 6.44 5.66
CA PRO A 471 28.46 6.72 4.27
C PRO A 471 28.21 5.55 3.32
N LEU A 472 28.53 4.31 3.74
CA LEU A 472 28.32 3.12 2.91
C LEU A 472 26.83 2.76 2.78
N LEU A 473 26.01 3.07 3.77
CA LEU A 473 24.56 2.87 3.77
C LEU A 473 23.80 3.99 3.05
N MET A 474 24.45 5.11 2.73
CA MET A 474 23.77 6.30 2.21
C MET A 474 22.79 5.98 1.07
N PRO A 475 23.12 5.13 0.09
CA PRO A 475 22.18 4.76 -0.97
C PRO A 475 20.90 4.09 -0.44
N SER A 476 21.06 3.15 0.50
CA SER A 476 19.92 2.44 1.13
C SER A 476 19.11 3.38 2.03
N LEU A 477 19.76 4.30 2.73
CA LEU A 477 19.10 5.30 3.57
C LEU A 477 18.29 6.32 2.75
N ILE A 478 18.82 6.76 1.62
CA ILE A 478 18.09 7.62 0.68
C ILE A 478 16.86 6.87 0.14
N ALA A 479 17.00 5.60 -0.23
CA ALA A 479 15.88 4.78 -0.70
C ALA A 479 14.82 4.59 0.41
N ALA A 480 15.24 4.35 1.66
CA ALA A 480 14.37 4.27 2.82
C ALA A 480 13.59 5.58 3.04
N PHE A 481 14.30 6.71 3.04
CA PHE A 481 13.72 8.04 3.17
C PHE A 481 12.64 8.31 2.12
N LEU A 482 13.01 8.14 0.85
CA LEU A 482 12.13 8.46 -0.27
C LEU A 482 10.91 7.52 -0.34
N THR A 483 11.11 6.23 -0.05
CA THR A 483 9.99 5.28 0.03
C THR A 483 9.03 5.67 1.16
N THR A 484 9.54 6.05 2.33
CA THR A 484 8.70 6.50 3.45
C THR A 484 7.94 7.78 3.10
N VAL A 485 8.60 8.75 2.44
CA VAL A 485 7.95 9.98 1.97
C VAL A 485 6.80 9.65 1.01
N ILE A 486 7.03 8.79 0.01
CA ILE A 486 5.99 8.40 -0.96
C ILE A 486 4.82 7.69 -0.26
N VAL A 487 5.10 6.76 0.66
CA VAL A 487 4.06 6.04 1.42
C VAL A 487 3.25 7.02 2.27
N ALA A 488 3.89 7.94 2.98
CA ALA A 488 3.22 8.94 3.82
C ALA A 488 2.34 9.92 3.02
N PHE A 489 2.80 10.36 1.83
CA PHE A 489 2.00 11.22 0.94
C PHE A 489 0.69 10.58 0.45
N ARG A 490 0.65 9.25 0.40
CA ARG A 490 -0.48 8.47 -0.11
C ARG A 490 -1.42 7.97 0.97
N GLU A 491 -0.97 8.03 2.24
CA GLU A 491 -1.65 7.38 3.35
C GLU A 491 -2.90 8.17 3.75
N ILE A 492 -4.06 7.58 3.48
CA ILE A 492 -5.35 8.12 3.92
C ILE A 492 -5.94 7.33 5.08
N SER A 493 -5.73 6.01 5.11
CA SER A 493 -6.44 5.11 6.03
C SER A 493 -6.16 5.41 7.51
N ALA A 494 -4.92 5.75 7.84
CA ALA A 494 -4.59 6.23 9.19
C ALA A 494 -4.83 7.74 9.32
N ALA A 495 -4.49 8.53 8.28
CA ALA A 495 -4.60 9.98 8.31
C ALA A 495 -6.01 10.48 8.60
N ILE A 496 -7.06 9.78 8.08
CA ILE A 496 -8.48 10.15 8.25
C ILE A 496 -8.94 10.14 9.73
N PHE A 497 -8.19 9.50 10.62
CA PHE A 497 -8.46 9.46 12.06
C PHE A 497 -7.55 10.37 12.87
N LEU A 498 -6.40 10.74 12.30
CA LEU A 498 -5.36 11.51 13.02
C LEU A 498 -5.37 12.99 12.70
N TYR A 499 -6.01 13.39 11.59
CA TYR A 499 -6.10 14.80 11.21
C TYR A 499 -7.13 15.55 12.06
N SER A 500 -6.99 16.85 12.08
CA SER A 500 -7.95 17.81 12.64
C SER A 500 -8.00 19.02 11.71
N GLN A 501 -8.95 19.93 11.96
CA GLN A 501 -9.05 21.17 11.20
C GLN A 501 -7.72 21.94 11.18
N GLY A 502 -7.22 22.27 9.99
CA GLY A 502 -5.93 22.94 9.77
C GLY A 502 -4.72 21.99 9.67
N THR A 503 -4.91 20.68 9.90
CA THR A 503 -3.84 19.67 9.78
C THR A 503 -4.10 18.65 8.67
N GLU A 504 -5.04 18.94 7.78
CA GLU A 504 -5.37 18.10 6.64
C GLU A 504 -4.12 17.86 5.77
N VAL A 505 -3.92 16.60 5.40
CA VAL A 505 -2.93 16.18 4.40
C VAL A 505 -3.60 16.00 3.05
N VAL A 506 -2.84 15.97 1.96
CA VAL A 506 -3.39 15.93 0.58
C VAL A 506 -4.38 14.79 0.38
N ALA A 507 -4.12 13.60 0.93
CA ALA A 507 -5.03 12.47 0.80
C ALA A 507 -6.39 12.75 1.46
N VAL A 508 -6.42 13.42 2.61
CA VAL A 508 -7.64 13.85 3.31
C VAL A 508 -8.31 15.00 2.56
N ALA A 509 -7.54 15.97 2.06
CA ALA A 509 -8.07 17.08 1.29
C ALA A 509 -8.78 16.61 -0.01
N ILE A 510 -8.24 15.58 -0.68
CA ILE A 510 -8.91 14.97 -1.84
C ILE A 510 -10.25 14.35 -1.43
N PHE A 511 -10.31 13.68 -0.27
CA PHE A 511 -11.56 13.11 0.25
C PHE A 511 -12.60 14.20 0.58
N ASP A 512 -12.17 15.30 1.18
CA ASP A 512 -13.03 16.43 1.51
C ASP A 512 -13.54 17.14 0.26
N LEU A 513 -12.66 17.44 -0.69
CA LEU A 513 -13.04 18.01 -1.99
C LEU A 513 -14.02 17.11 -2.75
N TRP A 514 -13.86 15.77 -2.67
CA TRP A 514 -14.82 14.82 -3.25
C TRP A 514 -16.19 14.96 -2.60
N SER A 515 -16.24 15.00 -1.27
CA SER A 515 -17.48 15.13 -0.50
C SER A 515 -18.22 16.43 -0.81
N ASN A 516 -17.48 17.48 -1.19
CA ASN A 516 -18.00 18.80 -1.59
C ASN A 516 -18.22 18.94 -3.11
N GLY A 517 -18.03 17.89 -3.91
CA GLY A 517 -18.28 17.90 -5.36
C GLY A 517 -17.30 18.73 -6.20
N GLN A 518 -16.11 19.06 -5.68
CA GLN A 518 -15.08 19.89 -6.32
C GLN A 518 -14.22 19.07 -7.31
N TYR A 519 -14.84 18.38 -8.26
CA TYR A 519 -14.20 17.41 -9.15
C TYR A 519 -13.03 17.97 -9.99
N PRO A 520 -13.16 19.18 -10.63
CA PRO A 520 -12.03 19.74 -11.38
C PRO A 520 -10.82 20.08 -10.50
N ALA A 521 -11.06 20.56 -9.27
CA ALA A 521 -10.00 20.86 -8.32
C ALA A 521 -9.24 19.59 -7.87
N ILE A 522 -9.99 18.50 -7.60
CA ILE A 522 -9.40 17.19 -7.31
C ILE A 522 -8.53 16.72 -8.47
N ALA A 523 -9.04 16.82 -9.69
CA ALA A 523 -8.34 16.36 -10.87
C ALA A 523 -7.05 17.16 -11.13
N ALA A 524 -7.09 18.49 -10.97
CA ALA A 524 -5.91 19.34 -11.08
C ALA A 524 -4.88 19.04 -9.99
N LEU A 525 -5.31 18.95 -8.73
CA LEU A 525 -4.45 18.55 -7.60
C LEU A 525 -3.86 17.16 -7.84
N GLY A 526 -4.66 16.21 -8.32
CA GLY A 526 -4.24 14.86 -8.64
C GLY A 526 -3.15 14.81 -9.71
N CYS A 527 -3.30 15.56 -10.80
CA CYS A 527 -2.29 15.66 -11.86
C CYS A 527 -0.98 16.25 -11.33
N VAL A 528 -1.04 17.32 -10.52
CA VAL A 528 0.14 17.91 -9.89
C VAL A 528 0.82 16.92 -8.96
N LEU A 529 0.06 16.22 -8.13
CA LEU A 529 0.59 15.23 -7.19
C LEU A 529 1.23 14.05 -7.91
N VAL A 530 0.59 13.50 -8.95
CA VAL A 530 1.16 12.42 -9.77
C VAL A 530 2.46 12.86 -10.43
N ALA A 531 2.49 14.05 -11.02
CA ALA A 531 3.70 14.60 -11.64
C ALA A 531 4.84 14.75 -10.61
N LEU A 532 4.54 15.27 -9.42
CA LEU A 532 5.51 15.44 -8.33
C LEU A 532 6.06 14.08 -7.86
N LEU A 533 5.19 13.09 -7.64
CA LEU A 533 5.62 11.77 -7.19
C LEU A 533 6.41 11.02 -8.27
N LEU A 534 6.04 11.13 -9.54
CA LEU A 534 6.81 10.58 -10.66
C LEU A 534 8.19 11.24 -10.77
N ALA A 535 8.27 12.56 -10.62
CA ALA A 535 9.56 13.29 -10.62
C ALA A 535 10.44 12.83 -9.44
N LEU A 536 9.86 12.61 -8.26
CA LEU A 536 10.56 12.10 -7.09
C LEU A 536 11.12 10.70 -7.34
N VAL A 537 10.33 9.79 -7.92
CA VAL A 537 10.79 8.42 -8.28
C VAL A 537 11.88 8.47 -9.34
N ALA A 538 11.76 9.31 -10.38
CA ALA A 538 12.79 9.49 -11.39
C ALA A 538 14.10 10.01 -10.78
N LEU A 539 14.01 10.94 -9.81
CA LEU A 539 15.16 11.42 -9.06
C LEU A 539 15.85 10.30 -8.28
N VAL A 540 15.07 9.44 -7.60
CA VAL A 540 15.56 8.26 -6.87
C VAL A 540 16.33 7.33 -7.80
N GLN A 541 15.74 6.99 -8.95
CA GLN A 541 16.39 6.10 -9.93
C GLN A 541 17.69 6.70 -10.47
N LYS A 542 17.71 8.00 -10.76
CA LYS A 542 18.90 8.68 -11.23
C LYS A 542 20.02 8.74 -10.19
N LEU A 543 19.68 9.00 -8.94
CA LEU A 543 20.63 8.98 -7.82
C LEU A 543 21.10 7.56 -7.51
N GLY A 544 20.20 6.59 -7.47
CA GLY A 544 20.52 5.18 -7.26
C GLY A 544 21.42 4.59 -8.36
N GLY A 545 21.16 4.92 -9.63
CA GLY A 545 22.01 4.51 -10.75
C GLY A 545 23.44 5.07 -10.70
N ARG A 546 23.62 6.30 -10.20
CA ARG A 546 24.96 6.91 -9.99
C ARG A 546 25.74 6.29 -8.82
N ILE A 547 25.05 5.68 -7.87
CA ILE A 547 25.63 5.11 -6.65
C ILE A 547 25.78 3.57 -6.75
N GLY A 548 25.58 2.98 -7.95
CA GLY A 548 25.81 1.55 -8.20
C GLY A 548 24.63 0.61 -7.83
N ILE A 549 23.43 1.14 -7.52
CA ILE A 549 22.23 0.33 -7.26
C ILE A 549 21.53 -0.09 -8.58
N GLY A 550 22.00 0.38 -9.72
CA GLY A 550 21.40 0.19 -11.05
C GLY A 550 21.71 -1.13 -11.76
N GLY A 551 22.19 -2.15 -11.07
CA GLY A 551 22.58 -3.44 -11.66
C GLY A 551 21.53 -4.54 -11.65
N ALA A 552 20.26 -4.25 -11.35
CA ALA A 552 19.18 -5.25 -11.28
C ALA A 552 17.86 -4.69 -11.87
N ALA A 553 17.91 -4.17 -13.12
CA ALA A 553 16.72 -3.89 -13.91
C ALA A 553 16.72 -4.75 -15.19
#